data_3fc965c6c5e559ff22b162891dd14051
#
_entry.id   3fc965c6c5e559ff22b162891dd14051
#
_cell.length_a   1.000
_cell.length_b   1.000
_cell.length_c   1.000
_cell.angle_alpha   90.00
_cell.angle_beta   90.00
_cell.angle_gamma   90.00
#
_symmetry.space_group_name_H-M   'P 1'
#
loop_
_entity.id
_entity.type
_entity.pdbx_description
1 polymer ?
#
loop_
_entity_poly.entity_id
_entity_poly.type
_entity_poly.pdbx_seq_one_letter_code
_entity_poly.pdbx_strand_id
1 'polypeptide(L)'
;MEQERYQQQYKAFVQQAEQRLNELCDVYLPVKAQISQAARYSLLGGGKRVRAVLVLAACQLAGGDTAAAADYAAALEMLHCYSLIHDDMPCMDNDDYRRGRLSCHKQYGEATALLAADALVTAAFEAVANAPTHPQSRVQAAAHLAKAAGARGMLYGQELDKHYETVHASESELLELHAHKTGALIIAGVDLGCDAAQADDALCTALQHYAAELGLVFQIVDDILDVTATTEELGKPVGSDAENDKTTFITLYGLEGARSLAKQHNDAALAALTDLGPEADILREMAVELLTRSK
;
A
#
# COMPACT_ATOMS: atom_id res chain seq x y z
N MET A 1 -7.99 -4.79 21.43
CA MET A 1 -9.41 -4.60 20.99
C MET A 1 -10.04 -5.97 20.84
N GLU A 2 -11.34 -6.14 21.08
CA GLU A 2 -12.01 -7.40 20.73
C GLU A 2 -12.03 -7.59 19.21
N GLN A 3 -11.74 -8.82 18.73
CA GLN A 3 -11.62 -9.16 17.32
C GLN A 3 -12.83 -8.68 16.47
N GLU A 4 -14.04 -8.82 17.01
CA GLU A 4 -15.27 -8.40 16.32
C GLU A 4 -15.31 -6.88 16.12
N ARG A 5 -14.92 -6.10 17.13
CA ARG A 5 -14.87 -4.64 17.06
C ARG A 5 -13.81 -4.17 16.03
N TYR A 6 -12.67 -4.85 15.98
CA TYR A 6 -11.64 -4.58 14.99
C TYR A 6 -12.18 -4.79 13.56
N GLN A 7 -12.79 -5.95 13.29
CA GLN A 7 -13.33 -6.28 11.97
C GLN A 7 -14.42 -5.28 11.54
N GLN A 8 -15.27 -4.84 12.46
CA GLN A 8 -16.29 -3.84 12.19
C GLN A 8 -15.67 -2.48 11.83
N GLN A 9 -14.66 -2.03 12.57
CA GLN A 9 -13.99 -0.74 12.32
C GLN A 9 -13.18 -0.77 11.03
N TYR A 10 -12.41 -1.84 10.79
CA TYR A 10 -11.67 -2.02 9.54
C TYR A 10 -12.61 -1.99 8.33
N LYS A 11 -13.70 -2.74 8.39
CA LYS A 11 -14.73 -2.77 7.33
C LYS A 11 -15.36 -1.39 7.11
N ALA A 12 -15.63 -0.64 8.16
CA ALA A 12 -16.17 0.72 8.04
C ALA A 12 -15.21 1.65 7.30
N PHE A 13 -13.91 1.59 7.61
CA PHE A 13 -12.90 2.38 6.89
C PHE A 13 -12.75 1.95 5.42
N VAL A 14 -12.77 0.65 5.14
CA VAL A 14 -12.77 0.15 3.76
C VAL A 14 -13.98 0.68 2.99
N GLN A 15 -15.17 0.61 3.57
CA GLN A 15 -16.39 1.12 2.95
C GLN A 15 -16.32 2.64 2.70
N GLN A 16 -15.83 3.40 3.66
CA GLN A 16 -15.64 4.85 3.51
C GLN A 16 -14.66 5.17 2.37
N ALA A 17 -13.52 4.47 2.31
CA ALA A 17 -12.54 4.64 1.25
C ALA A 17 -13.10 4.25 -0.13
N GLU A 18 -13.79 3.13 -0.24
CA GLU A 18 -14.37 2.67 -1.51
C GLU A 18 -15.50 3.57 -1.99
N GLN A 19 -16.33 4.08 -1.08
CA GLN A 19 -17.33 5.08 -1.44
C GLN A 19 -16.66 6.32 -2.01
N ARG A 20 -15.63 6.86 -1.32
CA ARG A 20 -14.95 8.06 -1.79
C ARG A 20 -14.19 7.84 -3.09
N LEU A 21 -13.57 6.67 -3.28
CA LEU A 21 -12.95 6.28 -4.56
C LEU A 21 -13.97 6.34 -5.72
N ASN A 22 -15.17 5.80 -5.54
CA ASN A 22 -16.20 5.84 -6.57
C ASN A 22 -16.62 7.28 -6.90
N GLU A 23 -16.86 8.10 -5.87
CA GLU A 23 -17.23 9.51 -6.04
C GLU A 23 -16.15 10.30 -6.80
N LEU A 24 -14.88 10.14 -6.43
CA LEU A 24 -13.75 10.83 -7.10
C LEU A 24 -13.51 10.29 -8.51
N CYS A 25 -13.75 9.00 -8.76
CA CYS A 25 -13.73 8.46 -10.11
C CYS A 25 -14.77 9.16 -11.02
N ASP A 26 -15.97 9.44 -10.51
CA ASP A 26 -17.00 10.12 -11.28
C ASP A 26 -16.59 11.56 -11.65
N VAL A 27 -15.79 12.20 -10.81
CA VAL A 27 -15.26 13.57 -11.03
C VAL A 27 -14.05 13.56 -11.96
N TYR A 28 -13.02 12.73 -11.68
CA TYR A 28 -11.70 12.83 -12.31
C TYR A 28 -11.47 11.83 -13.45
N LEU A 29 -12.25 10.76 -13.52
CA LEU A 29 -12.11 9.69 -14.52
C LEU A 29 -13.42 9.51 -15.33
N PRO A 30 -13.75 10.44 -16.23
CA PRO A 30 -15.02 10.41 -16.95
C PRO A 30 -15.14 9.18 -17.84
N VAL A 31 -16.24 8.44 -17.71
CA VAL A 31 -16.48 7.13 -18.35
C VAL A 31 -16.46 7.14 -19.89
N LYS A 32 -16.53 8.31 -20.54
CA LYS A 32 -16.44 8.41 -21.99
C LYS A 32 -15.03 8.10 -22.55
N ALA A 33 -13.99 8.33 -21.76
CA ALA A 33 -12.62 8.08 -22.18
C ALA A 33 -12.22 6.63 -21.86
N GLN A 34 -11.66 5.92 -22.84
CA GLN A 34 -11.22 4.53 -22.65
C GLN A 34 -10.15 4.40 -21.56
N ILE A 35 -9.24 5.39 -21.44
CA ILE A 35 -8.24 5.43 -20.36
C ILE A 35 -8.90 5.50 -18.98
N SER A 36 -10.00 6.26 -18.84
CA SER A 36 -10.75 6.33 -17.58
C SER A 36 -11.47 5.02 -17.26
N GLN A 37 -12.00 4.33 -18.27
CA GLN A 37 -12.59 3.00 -18.09
C GLN A 37 -11.54 1.99 -17.62
N ALA A 38 -10.34 2.00 -18.20
CA ALA A 38 -9.21 1.14 -17.83
C ALA A 38 -8.69 1.46 -16.42
N ALA A 39 -8.57 2.75 -16.07
CA ALA A 39 -8.19 3.18 -14.72
C ALA A 39 -9.20 2.70 -13.66
N ARG A 40 -10.50 2.95 -13.91
CA ARG A 40 -11.59 2.49 -13.02
C ARG A 40 -11.65 0.97 -12.92
N TYR A 41 -11.43 0.24 -14.01
CA TYR A 41 -11.39 -1.21 -14.02
C TYR A 41 -10.35 -1.76 -13.03
N SER A 42 -9.16 -1.18 -12.99
CA SER A 42 -8.08 -1.60 -12.10
C SER A 42 -8.31 -1.10 -10.67
N LEU A 43 -8.65 0.18 -10.50
CA LEU A 43 -8.82 0.83 -9.19
C LEU A 43 -9.98 0.24 -8.40
N LEU A 44 -11.13 0.04 -9.05
CA LEU A 44 -12.35 -0.47 -8.42
C LEU A 44 -12.44 -2.01 -8.45
N GLY A 45 -11.39 -2.68 -8.90
CA GLY A 45 -11.29 -4.14 -8.96
C GLY A 45 -11.14 -4.86 -7.62
N GLY A 46 -11.37 -4.16 -6.50
CA GLY A 46 -11.25 -4.71 -5.14
C GLY A 46 -9.85 -4.57 -4.54
N GLY A 47 -9.63 -5.24 -3.40
CA GLY A 47 -8.39 -5.22 -2.64
C GLY A 47 -8.66 -5.00 -1.15
N LYS A 48 -7.65 -5.25 -0.30
CA LYS A 48 -7.76 -5.12 1.17
C LYS A 48 -7.79 -3.66 1.64
N ARG A 49 -7.46 -2.71 0.79
CA ARG A 49 -7.43 -1.25 1.08
C ARG A 49 -6.58 -0.87 2.31
N VAL A 50 -5.53 -1.62 2.57
CA VAL A 50 -4.66 -1.43 3.75
C VAL A 50 -4.14 0.01 3.84
N ARG A 51 -3.70 0.59 2.72
CA ARG A 51 -3.16 1.96 2.69
C ARG A 51 -4.21 3.01 3.02
N ALA A 52 -5.41 2.87 2.46
CA ALA A 52 -6.53 3.75 2.79
C ALA A 52 -6.96 3.63 4.26
N VAL A 53 -6.98 2.41 4.82
CA VAL A 53 -7.29 2.18 6.24
C VAL A 53 -6.22 2.84 7.13
N LEU A 54 -4.94 2.79 6.76
CA LEU A 54 -3.87 3.48 7.50
C LEU A 54 -4.08 5.00 7.54
N VAL A 55 -4.47 5.62 6.42
CA VAL A 55 -4.80 7.07 6.38
C VAL A 55 -5.92 7.40 7.37
N LEU A 56 -7.02 6.65 7.30
CA LEU A 56 -8.20 6.93 8.11
C LEU A 56 -7.95 6.63 9.60
N ALA A 57 -7.23 5.56 9.91
CA ALA A 57 -6.87 5.19 11.28
C ALA A 57 -5.91 6.22 11.92
N ALA A 58 -4.89 6.65 11.19
CA ALA A 58 -3.97 7.70 11.67
C ALA A 58 -4.69 9.04 11.88
N CYS A 59 -5.56 9.43 10.95
CA CYS A 59 -6.38 10.62 11.08
C CYS A 59 -7.30 10.56 12.31
N GLN A 60 -8.00 9.43 12.50
CA GLN A 60 -8.87 9.24 13.66
C GLN A 60 -8.09 9.26 14.98
N LEU A 61 -6.92 8.60 15.03
CA LEU A 61 -6.05 8.56 16.21
C LEU A 61 -5.57 9.98 16.59
N ALA A 62 -5.30 10.82 15.60
CA ALA A 62 -4.92 12.23 15.79
C ALA A 62 -6.14 13.15 16.09
N GLY A 63 -7.35 12.61 16.22
CA GLY A 63 -8.56 13.38 16.50
C GLY A 63 -9.11 14.17 15.30
N GLY A 64 -8.68 13.83 14.08
CA GLY A 64 -9.11 14.49 12.85
C GLY A 64 -10.43 13.96 12.30
N ASP A 65 -10.92 14.63 11.25
CA ASP A 65 -12.12 14.24 10.51
C ASP A 65 -11.78 13.22 9.41
N THR A 66 -12.15 11.97 9.62
CA THR A 66 -11.93 10.90 8.63
C THR A 66 -12.70 11.11 7.33
N ALA A 67 -13.81 11.87 7.34
CA ALA A 67 -14.53 12.19 6.12
C ALA A 67 -13.71 13.14 5.22
N ALA A 68 -13.03 14.11 5.81
CA ALA A 68 -12.10 14.98 5.09
C ALA A 68 -10.83 14.23 4.65
N ALA A 69 -10.32 13.28 5.45
CA ALA A 69 -9.15 12.46 5.12
C ALA A 69 -9.43 11.42 4.02
N ALA A 70 -10.70 11.12 3.71
CA ALA A 70 -11.07 10.11 2.72
C ALA A 70 -10.55 10.45 1.30
N ASP A 71 -10.39 11.72 0.97
CA ASP A 71 -9.77 12.17 -0.29
C ASP A 71 -8.30 11.76 -0.38
N TYR A 72 -7.58 11.86 0.72
CA TYR A 72 -6.17 11.43 0.80
C TYR A 72 -6.05 9.90 0.76
N ALA A 73 -6.96 9.20 1.43
CA ALA A 73 -7.04 7.75 1.37
C ALA A 73 -7.29 7.26 -0.07
N ALA A 74 -8.21 7.90 -0.79
CA ALA A 74 -8.50 7.61 -2.18
C ALA A 74 -7.30 7.95 -3.09
N ALA A 75 -6.65 9.09 -2.89
CA ALA A 75 -5.46 9.49 -3.66
C ALA A 75 -4.31 8.48 -3.50
N LEU A 76 -4.07 7.99 -2.30
CA LEU A 76 -3.04 6.98 -2.05
C LEU A 76 -3.37 5.64 -2.73
N GLU A 77 -4.65 5.23 -2.73
CA GLU A 77 -5.08 4.01 -3.46
C GLU A 77 -4.98 4.20 -4.99
N MET A 78 -5.21 5.42 -5.51
CA MET A 78 -4.97 5.72 -6.93
C MET A 78 -3.48 5.57 -7.28
N LEU A 79 -2.57 6.10 -6.44
CA LEU A 79 -1.13 5.93 -6.62
C LEU A 79 -0.67 4.48 -6.45
N HIS A 80 -1.26 3.74 -5.53
CA HIS A 80 -0.99 2.31 -5.44
C HIS A 80 -1.50 1.55 -6.67
N CYS A 81 -2.68 1.92 -7.19
CA CYS A 81 -3.23 1.27 -8.36
C CYS A 81 -2.41 1.55 -9.63
N TYR A 82 -1.93 2.78 -9.86
CA TYR A 82 -1.07 3.06 -11.00
C TYR A 82 0.20 2.22 -10.96
N SER A 83 0.81 2.05 -9.78
CA SER A 83 2.01 1.23 -9.66
C SER A 83 1.77 -0.22 -10.04
N LEU A 84 0.61 -0.79 -9.65
CA LEU A 84 0.23 -2.15 -10.05
C LEU A 84 -0.03 -2.28 -11.55
N ILE A 85 -0.64 -1.26 -12.19
CA ILE A 85 -0.84 -1.28 -13.65
C ILE A 85 0.50 -1.28 -14.38
N HIS A 86 1.46 -0.46 -13.93
CA HIS A 86 2.80 -0.41 -14.53
C HIS A 86 3.58 -1.69 -14.28
N ASP A 87 3.47 -2.25 -13.07
CA ASP A 87 4.12 -3.50 -12.68
C ASP A 87 3.70 -4.68 -13.57
N ASP A 88 2.40 -4.76 -13.88
CA ASP A 88 1.85 -5.79 -14.76
C ASP A 88 2.25 -5.65 -16.24
N MET A 89 2.83 -4.52 -16.69
CA MET A 89 3.15 -4.27 -18.10
C MET A 89 4.17 -5.27 -18.64
N PRO A 90 4.16 -5.56 -19.97
CA PRO A 90 5.12 -6.50 -20.61
C PRO A 90 6.60 -6.11 -20.45
N CYS A 91 6.90 -4.84 -20.23
CA CYS A 91 8.26 -4.35 -19.97
C CYS A 91 8.66 -4.42 -18.48
N MET A 92 7.77 -4.84 -17.61
CA MET A 92 7.95 -5.03 -16.17
C MET A 92 7.79 -6.52 -15.83
N ASP A 93 6.75 -6.93 -15.08
CA ASP A 93 6.55 -8.33 -14.66
C ASP A 93 5.81 -9.16 -15.70
N ASN A 94 5.14 -8.52 -16.69
CA ASN A 94 4.36 -9.15 -17.75
C ASN A 94 3.26 -10.07 -17.23
N ASP A 95 2.57 -9.65 -16.16
CA ASP A 95 1.52 -10.43 -15.53
C ASP A 95 0.22 -10.39 -16.34
N ASP A 96 -0.33 -11.55 -16.67
CA ASP A 96 -1.61 -11.68 -17.38
C ASP A 96 -2.82 -11.43 -16.50
N TYR A 97 -2.68 -11.65 -15.17
CA TYR A 97 -3.78 -11.58 -14.22
C TYR A 97 -3.40 -10.77 -12.96
N ARG A 98 -4.35 -9.98 -12.47
CA ARG A 98 -4.28 -9.25 -11.20
C ARG A 98 -5.59 -9.44 -10.42
N ARG A 99 -5.52 -9.91 -9.18
CA ARG A 99 -6.69 -10.17 -8.31
C ARG A 99 -7.73 -11.07 -8.98
N GLY A 100 -7.30 -12.11 -9.70
CA GLY A 100 -8.18 -13.07 -10.38
C GLY A 100 -8.87 -12.55 -11.65
N ARG A 101 -8.49 -11.37 -12.15
CA ARG A 101 -8.99 -10.74 -13.38
C ARG A 101 -7.82 -10.50 -14.33
N LEU A 102 -8.09 -10.34 -15.62
CA LEU A 102 -7.06 -9.90 -16.57
C LEU A 102 -6.42 -8.60 -16.09
N SER A 103 -5.11 -8.50 -16.21
CA SER A 103 -4.38 -7.24 -15.94
C SER A 103 -4.83 -6.15 -16.91
N CYS A 104 -4.56 -4.89 -16.59
CA CYS A 104 -5.04 -3.75 -17.35
C CYS A 104 -4.59 -3.81 -18.82
N HIS A 105 -3.33 -4.14 -19.06
CA HIS A 105 -2.79 -4.22 -20.42
C HIS A 105 -3.36 -5.38 -21.23
N LYS A 106 -3.71 -6.50 -20.60
CA LYS A 106 -4.39 -7.63 -21.26
C LYS A 106 -5.84 -7.30 -21.61
N GLN A 107 -6.52 -6.53 -20.77
CA GLN A 107 -7.93 -6.17 -20.97
C GLN A 107 -8.11 -5.02 -21.97
N TYR A 108 -7.22 -4.02 -21.97
CA TYR A 108 -7.40 -2.76 -22.71
C TYR A 108 -6.27 -2.45 -23.71
N GLY A 109 -5.22 -3.26 -23.74
CA GLY A 109 -4.00 -3.02 -24.52
C GLY A 109 -3.00 -2.13 -23.79
N GLU A 110 -1.71 -2.27 -24.16
CA GLU A 110 -0.57 -1.64 -23.48
C GLU A 110 -0.65 -0.10 -23.43
N ALA A 111 -0.91 0.53 -24.58
CA ALA A 111 -0.98 1.99 -24.64
C ALA A 111 -2.10 2.56 -23.77
N THR A 112 -3.27 1.89 -23.72
CA THR A 112 -4.39 2.33 -22.87
C THR A 112 -4.05 2.11 -21.40
N ALA A 113 -3.40 0.98 -21.03
CA ALA A 113 -2.99 0.71 -19.66
C ALA A 113 -1.96 1.73 -19.15
N LEU A 114 -0.94 2.05 -19.96
CA LEU A 114 0.05 3.07 -19.64
C LEU A 114 -0.61 4.43 -19.35
N LEU A 115 -1.45 4.91 -20.27
CA LEU A 115 -2.15 6.18 -20.11
C LEU A 115 -3.19 6.16 -18.97
N ALA A 116 -3.78 5.01 -18.66
CA ALA A 116 -4.69 4.84 -17.52
C ALA A 116 -3.94 4.99 -16.18
N ALA A 117 -2.73 4.45 -16.08
CA ALA A 117 -1.85 4.62 -14.93
C ALA A 117 -1.45 6.11 -14.76
N ASP A 118 -1.05 6.80 -15.83
CA ASP A 118 -0.74 8.24 -15.81
C ASP A 118 -1.96 9.07 -15.37
N ALA A 119 -3.16 8.70 -15.82
CA ALA A 119 -4.39 9.36 -15.41
C ALA A 119 -4.68 9.19 -13.92
N LEU A 120 -4.36 8.03 -13.32
CA LEU A 120 -4.48 7.81 -11.88
C LEU A 120 -3.51 8.68 -11.07
N VAL A 121 -2.27 8.86 -11.55
CA VAL A 121 -1.29 9.75 -10.90
C VAL A 121 -1.82 11.18 -10.86
N THR A 122 -2.30 11.70 -11.99
CA THR A 122 -2.82 13.08 -12.05
C THR A 122 -4.09 13.24 -11.22
N ALA A 123 -5.02 12.27 -11.28
CA ALA A 123 -6.25 12.28 -10.47
C ALA A 123 -5.96 12.23 -8.95
N ALA A 124 -4.93 11.52 -8.52
CA ALA A 124 -4.53 11.48 -7.10
C ALA A 124 -4.12 12.86 -6.57
N PHE A 125 -3.30 13.60 -7.33
CA PHE A 125 -2.90 14.96 -6.94
C PHE A 125 -4.05 15.95 -7.04
N GLU A 126 -4.95 15.78 -8.00
CA GLU A 126 -6.16 16.60 -8.13
C GLU A 126 -7.11 16.37 -6.94
N ALA A 127 -7.27 15.12 -6.47
CA ALA A 127 -8.03 14.77 -5.27
C ALA A 127 -7.45 15.45 -4.02
N VAL A 128 -6.13 15.39 -3.81
CA VAL A 128 -5.47 16.07 -2.69
C VAL A 128 -5.63 17.58 -2.75
N ALA A 129 -5.46 18.18 -3.92
CA ALA A 129 -5.56 19.63 -4.11
C ALA A 129 -6.96 20.18 -3.79
N ASN A 130 -8.01 19.38 -4.04
CA ASN A 130 -9.41 19.74 -3.83
C ASN A 130 -9.99 19.17 -2.52
N ALA A 131 -9.23 18.44 -1.72
CA ALA A 131 -9.70 17.84 -0.47
C ALA A 131 -10.26 18.90 0.49
N PRO A 132 -11.33 18.59 1.26
CA PRO A 132 -11.94 19.53 2.21
C PRO A 132 -11.13 19.65 3.52
N THR A 133 -9.80 19.74 3.41
CA THR A 133 -8.85 19.88 4.51
C THR A 133 -8.22 21.28 4.51
N HIS A 134 -7.45 21.60 5.55
CA HIS A 134 -6.76 22.87 5.62
C HIS A 134 -5.78 23.04 4.43
N PRO A 135 -5.61 24.25 3.84
CA PRO A 135 -4.71 24.46 2.70
C PRO A 135 -3.27 23.97 2.93
N GLN A 136 -2.73 24.17 4.14
CA GLN A 136 -1.39 23.69 4.49
C GLN A 136 -1.32 22.16 4.48
N SER A 137 -2.35 21.46 5.00
CA SER A 137 -2.45 20.00 4.97
C SER A 137 -2.43 19.47 3.54
N ARG A 138 -3.10 20.13 2.59
CA ARG A 138 -3.07 19.74 1.18
C ARG A 138 -1.68 19.85 0.57
N VAL A 139 -0.93 20.90 0.90
CA VAL A 139 0.46 21.08 0.42
C VAL A 139 1.37 19.99 1.00
N GLN A 140 1.25 19.67 2.30
CA GLN A 140 2.02 18.63 2.96
C GLN A 140 1.68 17.25 2.40
N ALA A 141 0.40 16.93 2.26
CA ALA A 141 -0.07 15.68 1.68
C ALA A 141 0.43 15.48 0.24
N ALA A 142 0.38 16.52 -0.59
CA ALA A 142 0.93 16.47 -1.95
C ALA A 142 2.45 16.23 -1.94
N ALA A 143 3.19 16.84 -1.01
CA ALA A 143 4.63 16.63 -0.87
C ALA A 143 4.96 15.20 -0.39
N HIS A 144 4.21 14.66 0.59
CA HIS A 144 4.37 13.28 1.07
C HIS A 144 4.07 12.27 -0.05
N LEU A 145 2.97 12.44 -0.77
CA LEU A 145 2.64 11.58 -1.91
C LEU A 145 3.70 11.63 -3.01
N ALA A 146 4.18 12.82 -3.37
CA ALA A 146 5.20 12.98 -4.41
C ALA A 146 6.53 12.33 -4.00
N LYS A 147 6.93 12.46 -2.72
CA LYS A 147 8.12 11.79 -2.18
C LYS A 147 7.94 10.27 -2.19
N ALA A 148 6.80 9.77 -1.69
CA ALA A 148 6.58 8.34 -1.51
C ALA A 148 6.40 7.59 -2.83
N ALA A 149 5.71 8.18 -3.82
CA ALA A 149 5.50 7.57 -5.12
C ALA A 149 6.63 7.80 -6.11
N GLY A 150 7.47 8.83 -5.90
CA GLY A 150 8.50 9.28 -6.83
C GLY A 150 9.82 8.51 -6.75
N ALA A 151 10.86 9.09 -7.39
CA ALA A 151 12.24 8.54 -7.47
C ALA A 151 12.97 8.49 -6.11
N ARG A 152 12.39 9.00 -5.03
CA ARG A 152 12.89 8.88 -3.66
C ARG A 152 12.08 7.90 -2.81
N GLY A 153 11.16 7.17 -3.43
CA GLY A 153 10.26 6.23 -2.80
C GLY A 153 10.00 5.03 -3.71
N MET A 154 8.72 4.75 -3.98
CA MET A 154 8.29 3.53 -4.66
C MET A 154 8.93 3.31 -6.04
N LEU A 155 9.10 4.36 -6.88
CA LEU A 155 9.75 4.19 -8.19
C LEU A 155 11.21 3.76 -8.07
N TYR A 156 11.94 4.26 -7.06
CA TYR A 156 13.30 3.76 -6.78
C TYR A 156 13.27 2.28 -6.34
N GLY A 157 12.30 1.90 -5.51
CA GLY A 157 12.09 0.51 -5.14
C GLY A 157 11.80 -0.39 -6.34
N GLN A 158 11.03 0.08 -7.32
CA GLN A 158 10.79 -0.64 -8.58
C GLN A 158 12.05 -0.76 -9.43
N GLU A 159 12.90 0.28 -9.49
CA GLU A 159 14.19 0.20 -10.15
C GLU A 159 15.09 -0.85 -9.50
N LEU A 160 15.17 -0.88 -8.18
CA LEU A 160 15.92 -1.89 -7.42
C LEU A 160 15.38 -3.31 -7.67
N ASP A 161 14.05 -3.49 -7.67
CA ASP A 161 13.42 -4.79 -7.94
C ASP A 161 13.83 -5.33 -9.31
N LYS A 162 13.76 -4.50 -10.35
CA LYS A 162 14.22 -4.88 -11.70
C LYS A 162 15.73 -5.12 -11.78
N HIS A 163 16.53 -4.40 -11.02
CA HIS A 163 17.98 -4.64 -10.95
C HIS A 163 18.30 -6.00 -10.33
N TYR A 164 17.63 -6.33 -9.21
CA TYR A 164 17.86 -7.58 -8.49
C TYR A 164 17.17 -8.82 -9.09
N GLU A 165 16.48 -8.69 -10.21
CA GLU A 165 16.11 -9.84 -11.05
C GLU A 165 17.31 -10.49 -11.75
N THR A 166 18.42 -9.76 -11.89
CA THR A 166 19.63 -10.22 -12.59
C THR A 166 20.85 -10.34 -11.71
N VAL A 167 20.79 -9.81 -10.48
CA VAL A 167 21.88 -9.78 -9.50
C VAL A 167 21.31 -10.14 -8.13
N HIS A 168 21.97 -11.02 -7.39
CA HIS A 168 21.54 -11.32 -6.02
C HIS A 168 21.76 -10.14 -5.10
N ALA A 169 20.73 -9.74 -4.39
CA ALA A 169 20.81 -8.69 -3.38
C ALA A 169 21.46 -9.20 -2.08
N SER A 170 22.27 -8.38 -1.44
CA SER A 170 22.65 -8.57 -0.04
C SER A 170 21.47 -8.27 0.88
N GLU A 171 21.58 -8.62 2.16
CA GLU A 171 20.55 -8.32 3.17
C GLU A 171 20.19 -6.83 3.22
N SER A 172 21.21 -5.94 3.24
CA SER A 172 20.98 -4.49 3.29
C SER A 172 20.29 -3.96 2.04
N GLU A 173 20.61 -4.51 0.89
CA GLU A 173 19.99 -4.15 -0.39
C GLU A 173 18.54 -4.65 -0.49
N LEU A 174 18.25 -5.85 0.01
CA LEU A 174 16.89 -6.37 0.10
C LEU A 174 16.02 -5.51 1.03
N LEU A 175 16.55 -5.12 2.19
CA LEU A 175 15.86 -4.21 3.10
C LEU A 175 15.61 -2.84 2.46
N GLU A 176 16.58 -2.28 1.75
CA GLU A 176 16.43 -1.01 1.01
C GLU A 176 15.36 -1.12 -0.07
N LEU A 177 15.37 -2.19 -0.87
CA LEU A 177 14.35 -2.46 -1.89
C LEU A 177 12.95 -2.42 -1.28
N HIS A 178 12.71 -3.19 -0.23
CA HIS A 178 11.39 -3.31 0.39
C HIS A 178 10.96 -2.04 1.13
N ALA A 179 11.88 -1.31 1.76
CA ALA A 179 11.61 -0.02 2.36
C ALA A 179 11.10 0.99 1.32
N HIS A 180 11.61 0.94 0.09
CA HIS A 180 11.19 1.82 -0.99
C HIS A 180 9.98 1.27 -1.77
N LYS A 181 10.03 0.04 -2.27
CA LYS A 181 8.98 -0.53 -3.13
C LYS A 181 7.63 -0.60 -2.41
N THR A 182 7.63 -1.04 -1.15
CA THR A 182 6.41 -1.25 -0.35
C THR A 182 6.30 -0.26 0.80
N GLY A 183 7.36 -0.07 1.57
CA GLY A 183 7.37 0.74 2.78
C GLY A 183 7.02 2.20 2.53
N ALA A 184 7.50 2.80 1.44
CA ALA A 184 7.25 4.21 1.14
C ALA A 184 5.75 4.57 1.08
N LEU A 185 4.92 3.74 0.42
CA LEU A 185 3.47 3.98 0.34
C LEU A 185 2.72 3.57 1.63
N ILE A 186 3.29 2.68 2.44
CA ILE A 186 2.75 2.35 3.78
C ILE A 186 2.98 3.53 4.73
N ILE A 187 4.19 4.10 4.76
CA ILE A 187 4.51 5.30 5.55
C ILE A 187 3.66 6.49 5.09
N ALA A 188 3.52 6.70 3.78
CA ALA A 188 2.63 7.75 3.26
C ALA A 188 1.19 7.60 3.77
N GLY A 189 0.71 6.39 4.04
CA GLY A 189 -0.62 6.17 4.63
C GLY A 189 -0.78 6.88 5.97
N VAL A 190 0.17 6.74 6.87
CA VAL A 190 0.11 7.40 8.18
C VAL A 190 0.43 8.91 8.07
N ASP A 191 1.38 9.31 7.21
CA ASP A 191 1.69 10.72 6.97
C ASP A 191 0.46 11.51 6.52
N LEU A 192 -0.29 10.98 5.55
CA LEU A 192 -1.50 11.61 5.03
C LEU A 192 -2.60 11.72 6.10
N GLY A 193 -2.73 10.71 6.96
CA GLY A 193 -3.65 10.77 8.10
C GLY A 193 -3.26 11.86 9.09
N CYS A 194 -1.97 11.97 9.42
CA CYS A 194 -1.41 13.03 10.26
C CYS A 194 -1.62 14.42 9.62
N ASP A 195 -1.35 14.56 8.33
CA ASP A 195 -1.57 15.81 7.59
C ASP A 195 -3.04 16.25 7.64
N ALA A 196 -3.97 15.32 7.43
CA ALA A 196 -5.41 15.61 7.46
C ALA A 196 -5.87 16.12 8.83
N ALA A 197 -5.33 15.55 9.91
CA ALA A 197 -5.64 15.89 11.29
C ALA A 197 -4.79 17.04 11.85
N GLN A 198 -3.75 17.49 11.15
CA GLN A 198 -2.74 18.43 11.66
C GLN A 198 -2.11 17.92 12.98
N ALA A 199 -1.73 16.64 12.99
CA ALA A 199 -1.15 15.95 14.14
C ALA A 199 0.19 16.57 14.56
N ASP A 200 0.55 16.40 15.84
CA ASP A 200 1.86 16.83 16.33
C ASP A 200 3.00 15.91 15.83
N ASP A 201 4.23 16.43 15.87
CA ASP A 201 5.41 15.74 15.36
C ASP A 201 5.72 14.45 16.12
N ALA A 202 5.37 14.34 17.40
CA ALA A 202 5.64 13.18 18.22
C ALA A 202 4.76 12.00 17.78
N LEU A 203 3.46 12.25 17.55
CA LEU A 203 2.53 11.26 17.04
C LEU A 203 2.92 10.86 15.60
N CYS A 204 3.24 11.82 14.74
CA CYS A 204 3.68 11.53 13.36
C CYS A 204 4.93 10.62 13.37
N THR A 205 5.92 10.91 14.21
CA THR A 205 7.15 10.10 14.34
C THR A 205 6.83 8.69 14.80
N ALA A 206 5.99 8.51 15.81
CA ALA A 206 5.58 7.19 16.30
C ALA A 206 4.88 6.36 15.20
N LEU A 207 3.96 6.99 14.46
CA LEU A 207 3.24 6.34 13.37
C LEU A 207 4.14 6.02 12.17
N GLN A 208 5.12 6.85 11.84
CA GLN A 208 6.12 6.56 10.81
C GLN A 208 6.97 5.34 11.17
N HIS A 209 7.42 5.22 12.44
CA HIS A 209 8.15 4.03 12.91
C HIS A 209 7.26 2.79 12.80
N TYR A 210 6.02 2.86 13.28
CA TYR A 210 5.04 1.78 13.13
C TYR A 210 4.89 1.35 11.67
N ALA A 211 4.68 2.30 10.77
CA ALA A 211 4.43 2.04 9.35
C ALA A 211 5.67 1.46 8.63
N ALA A 212 6.88 1.90 8.99
CA ALA A 212 8.12 1.36 8.44
C ALA A 212 8.28 -0.12 8.80
N GLU A 213 8.10 -0.47 10.08
CA GLU A 213 8.16 -1.85 10.55
C GLU A 213 7.05 -2.72 9.94
N LEU A 214 5.82 -2.20 9.87
CA LEU A 214 4.68 -2.87 9.24
C LEU A 214 4.95 -3.18 7.76
N GLY A 215 5.60 -2.28 7.03
CA GLY A 215 5.98 -2.47 5.64
C GLY A 215 6.95 -3.65 5.44
N LEU A 216 7.91 -3.82 6.36
CA LEU A 216 8.83 -4.96 6.37
C LEU A 216 8.10 -6.27 6.72
N VAL A 217 7.25 -6.26 7.75
CA VAL A 217 6.41 -7.43 8.08
C VAL A 217 5.60 -7.88 6.88
N PHE A 218 5.03 -6.91 6.13
CA PHE A 218 4.22 -7.19 4.94
C PHE A 218 5.01 -8.02 3.92
N GLN A 219 6.24 -7.62 3.61
CA GLN A 219 7.07 -8.31 2.62
C GLN A 219 7.61 -9.65 3.13
N ILE A 220 8.08 -9.71 4.39
CA ILE A 220 8.56 -10.98 4.96
C ILE A 220 7.43 -12.02 4.97
N VAL A 221 6.22 -11.61 5.31
CA VAL A 221 5.05 -12.51 5.31
C VAL A 221 4.64 -12.88 3.87
N ASP A 222 4.76 -11.99 2.89
CA ASP A 222 4.54 -12.32 1.48
C ASP A 222 5.52 -13.40 1.01
N ASP A 223 6.82 -13.30 1.32
CA ASP A 223 7.83 -14.31 1.00
C ASP A 223 7.52 -15.66 1.71
N ILE A 224 7.06 -15.63 2.98
CA ILE A 224 6.65 -16.83 3.71
C ILE A 224 5.46 -17.49 3.01
N LEU A 225 4.47 -16.71 2.59
CA LEU A 225 3.27 -17.22 1.94
C LEU A 225 3.58 -17.79 0.55
N ASP A 226 4.54 -17.22 -0.19
CA ASP A 226 4.94 -17.74 -1.50
C ASP A 226 5.45 -19.20 -1.43
N VAL A 227 6.03 -19.61 -0.30
CA VAL A 227 6.54 -20.99 -0.09
C VAL A 227 5.63 -21.89 0.76
N THR A 228 4.63 -21.33 1.47
CA THR A 228 3.82 -22.11 2.43
C THR A 228 2.35 -22.20 2.07
N ALA A 229 1.81 -21.26 1.29
CA ALA A 229 0.40 -21.27 0.89
C ALA A 229 0.16 -22.13 -0.36
N THR A 230 -1.10 -22.35 -0.69
CA THR A 230 -1.51 -23.01 -1.94
C THR A 230 -1.85 -21.98 -3.03
N THR A 231 -1.78 -22.38 -4.30
CA THR A 231 -2.19 -21.52 -5.43
C THR A 231 -3.62 -21.03 -5.29
N GLU A 232 -4.52 -21.85 -4.71
CA GLU A 232 -5.91 -21.46 -4.46
C GLU A 232 -6.04 -20.38 -3.41
N GLU A 233 -5.18 -20.39 -2.37
CA GLU A 233 -5.16 -19.39 -1.31
C GLU A 233 -4.56 -18.05 -1.75
N LEU A 234 -3.47 -18.09 -2.55
CA LEU A 234 -2.78 -16.88 -3.02
C LEU A 234 -3.44 -16.23 -4.25
N GLY A 235 -4.17 -17.01 -5.05
CA GLY A 235 -4.73 -16.52 -6.32
C GLY A 235 -3.69 -16.26 -7.42
N LYS A 236 -2.42 -16.69 -7.20
CA LYS A 236 -1.30 -16.71 -8.15
C LYS A 236 -0.50 -18.00 -7.97
N PRO A 237 0.35 -18.42 -8.94
CA PRO A 237 1.23 -19.56 -8.76
C PRO A 237 2.12 -19.38 -7.52
N VAL A 238 2.30 -20.44 -6.72
CA VAL A 238 3.26 -20.50 -5.59
C VAL A 238 4.65 -20.82 -6.11
N GLY A 239 5.67 -20.32 -5.40
CA GLY A 239 7.08 -20.57 -5.75
C GLY A 239 7.59 -19.71 -6.90
N SER A 240 6.88 -18.64 -7.26
CA SER A 240 7.28 -17.73 -8.34
C SER A 240 8.64 -17.07 -8.09
N ASP A 241 8.98 -16.79 -6.84
CA ASP A 241 10.26 -16.21 -6.47
C ASP A 241 11.42 -17.18 -6.65
N ALA A 242 11.20 -18.46 -6.31
CA ALA A 242 12.19 -19.51 -6.53
C ALA A 242 12.39 -19.83 -8.03
N GLU A 243 11.34 -19.80 -8.85
CA GLU A 243 11.44 -19.98 -10.31
C GLU A 243 12.23 -18.84 -10.97
N ASN A 244 12.14 -17.63 -10.41
CA ASN A 244 12.84 -16.44 -10.92
C ASN A 244 14.20 -16.20 -10.25
N ASP A 245 14.70 -17.11 -9.41
CA ASP A 245 15.99 -17.02 -8.69
C ASP A 245 16.14 -15.70 -7.90
N LYS A 246 15.03 -15.15 -7.40
CA LYS A 246 15.01 -13.90 -6.63
C LYS A 246 15.59 -14.08 -5.23
N THR A 247 16.33 -13.05 -4.76
CA THR A 247 16.70 -12.96 -3.36
C THR A 247 15.48 -12.58 -2.52
N THR A 248 15.14 -13.39 -1.52
CA THR A 248 14.02 -13.18 -0.60
C THR A 248 14.48 -13.35 0.84
N PHE A 249 13.65 -13.00 1.81
CA PHE A 249 13.94 -13.29 3.21
C PHE A 249 14.05 -14.79 3.49
N ILE A 250 13.34 -15.63 2.70
CA ILE A 250 13.45 -17.09 2.82
C ILE A 250 14.81 -17.58 2.32
N THR A 251 15.33 -17.06 1.21
CA THR A 251 16.65 -17.47 0.68
C THR A 251 17.78 -17.04 1.59
N LEU A 252 17.65 -15.91 2.31
CA LEU A 252 18.68 -15.40 3.23
C LEU A 252 18.63 -16.07 4.61
N TYR A 253 17.45 -16.33 5.17
CA TYR A 253 17.29 -16.74 6.56
C TYR A 253 16.64 -18.12 6.76
N GLY A 254 16.15 -18.74 5.67
CA GLY A 254 15.29 -19.90 5.75
C GLY A 254 13.91 -19.56 6.35
N LEU A 255 12.97 -20.50 6.30
CA LEU A 255 11.59 -20.27 6.72
C LEU A 255 11.47 -19.88 8.21
N GLU A 256 12.16 -20.55 9.11
CA GLU A 256 12.09 -20.25 10.54
C GLU A 256 12.80 -18.93 10.89
N GLY A 257 13.90 -18.58 10.18
CA GLY A 257 14.56 -17.29 10.30
C GLY A 257 13.66 -16.14 9.84
N ALA A 258 12.99 -16.29 8.71
CA ALA A 258 12.03 -15.31 8.20
C ALA A 258 10.83 -15.12 9.15
N ARG A 259 10.29 -16.21 9.73
CA ARG A 259 9.24 -16.12 10.76
C ARG A 259 9.69 -15.35 12.00
N SER A 260 10.92 -15.60 12.47
CA SER A 260 11.50 -14.89 13.62
C SER A 260 11.69 -13.41 13.31
N LEU A 261 12.17 -13.09 12.11
CA LEU A 261 12.36 -11.72 11.64
C LEU A 261 11.02 -10.97 11.51
N ALA A 262 10.00 -11.59 10.91
CA ALA A 262 8.65 -11.02 10.84
C ALA A 262 8.10 -10.70 12.22
N LYS A 263 8.28 -11.63 13.19
CA LYS A 263 7.86 -11.39 14.56
C LYS A 263 8.63 -10.23 15.22
N GLN A 264 9.93 -10.13 15.00
CA GLN A 264 10.77 -9.05 15.55
C GLN A 264 10.30 -7.68 15.04
N HIS A 265 10.09 -7.53 13.74
CA HIS A 265 9.58 -6.28 13.15
C HIS A 265 8.15 -5.98 13.60
N ASN A 266 7.30 -7.00 13.75
CA ASN A 266 5.95 -6.82 14.30
C ASN A 266 5.97 -6.35 15.77
N ASP A 267 6.85 -6.90 16.59
CA ASP A 267 7.02 -6.47 17.99
C ASP A 267 7.54 -5.02 18.05
N ALA A 268 8.42 -4.61 17.13
CA ALA A 268 8.89 -3.23 16.99
C ALA A 268 7.77 -2.27 16.54
N ALA A 269 6.93 -2.68 15.58
CA ALA A 269 5.74 -1.91 15.18
C ALA A 269 4.79 -1.70 16.37
N LEU A 270 4.50 -2.73 17.15
CA LEU A 270 3.66 -2.63 18.34
C LEU A 270 4.30 -1.75 19.43
N ALA A 271 5.62 -1.81 19.60
CA ALA A 271 6.35 -0.98 20.54
C ALA A 271 6.24 0.52 20.22
N ALA A 272 6.23 0.89 18.95
CA ALA A 272 6.03 2.29 18.51
C ALA A 272 4.67 2.87 18.94
N LEU A 273 3.68 2.02 19.23
CA LEU A 273 2.34 2.42 19.65
C LEU A 273 2.10 2.30 21.17
N THR A 274 3.13 1.95 21.96
CA THR A 274 2.95 1.58 23.39
C THR A 274 2.33 2.70 24.22
N ASP A 275 2.78 3.95 24.01
CA ASP A 275 2.35 5.11 24.79
C ASP A 275 1.04 5.76 24.25
N LEU A 276 0.46 5.19 23.19
CA LEU A 276 -0.79 5.67 22.61
C LEU A 276 -2.00 5.00 23.25
N GLY A 277 -3.11 5.73 23.33
CA GLY A 277 -4.37 5.27 23.92
C GLY A 277 -5.05 4.13 23.15
N PRO A 278 -6.25 3.72 23.59
CA PRO A 278 -7.03 2.67 22.95
C PRO A 278 -7.49 3.01 21.52
N GLU A 279 -7.39 4.28 21.12
CA GLU A 279 -7.65 4.73 19.75
C GLU A 279 -6.66 4.12 18.75
N ALA A 280 -5.44 3.74 19.22
CA ALA A 280 -4.44 3.05 18.40
C ALA A 280 -4.70 1.53 18.25
N ASP A 281 -5.72 0.97 18.90
CA ASP A 281 -5.95 -0.47 18.89
C ASP A 281 -6.19 -1.04 17.49
N ILE A 282 -6.82 -0.27 16.59
CA ILE A 282 -6.99 -0.71 15.21
C ILE A 282 -5.63 -0.95 14.52
N LEU A 283 -4.65 -0.09 14.77
CA LEU A 283 -3.30 -0.24 14.20
C LEU A 283 -2.56 -1.42 14.83
N ARG A 284 -2.75 -1.66 16.14
CA ARG A 284 -2.18 -2.83 16.83
C ARG A 284 -2.73 -4.13 16.26
N GLU A 285 -4.05 -4.21 16.07
CA GLU A 285 -4.71 -5.39 15.49
C GLU A 285 -4.32 -5.60 14.02
N MET A 286 -4.13 -4.51 13.24
CA MET A 286 -3.63 -4.62 11.87
C MET A 286 -2.24 -5.27 11.81
N ALA A 287 -1.35 -4.95 12.73
CA ALA A 287 -0.03 -5.57 12.80
C ALA A 287 -0.14 -7.06 13.16
N VAL A 288 -0.99 -7.42 14.13
CA VAL A 288 -1.23 -8.82 14.53
C VAL A 288 -1.85 -9.62 13.39
N GLU A 289 -2.87 -9.06 12.70
CA GLU A 289 -3.51 -9.73 11.57
C GLU A 289 -2.54 -9.93 10.41
N LEU A 290 -1.70 -8.94 10.13
CA LEU A 290 -0.70 -9.03 9.07
C LEU A 290 0.30 -10.15 9.32
N LEU A 291 0.81 -10.28 10.56
CA LEU A 291 1.75 -11.34 10.94
C LEU A 291 1.13 -12.74 10.84
N THR A 292 -0.17 -12.86 11.10
CA THR A 292 -0.87 -14.15 11.19
C THR A 292 -1.68 -14.52 9.95
N ARG A 293 -1.71 -13.67 8.93
CA ARG A 293 -2.49 -13.90 7.70
C ARG A 293 -2.03 -15.16 6.98
N SER A 294 -2.98 -15.83 6.33
CA SER A 294 -2.77 -17.02 5.51
C SER A 294 -2.96 -16.74 4.00
N LYS A 295 -3.29 -15.50 3.63
CA LYS A 295 -3.51 -15.05 2.26
C LYS A 295 -3.41 -13.51 2.11
#